data_460734e94be22278174d6d657088a30d
#
_entry.id   460734e94be22278174d6d657088a30d
#
_cell.length_a   1.000
_cell.length_b   1.000
_cell.length_c   1.000
_cell.angle_alpha   90.00
_cell.angle_beta   90.00
_cell.angle_gamma   90.00
#
_symmetry.space_group_name_H-M   'P 1'
#
loop_
_entity.id
_entity.type
_entity.pdbx_description
1 polymer ?
#
loop_
_entity_poly.entity_id
_entity_poly.type
_entity_poly.pdbx_seq_one_letter_code
_entity_poly.pdbx_strand_id
1 'polypeptide(L)'
;MKEDLICGVAILLYLVLLYLLTTAFIKTGRAVDRYKMKKKTDKIKVGQRYEHKNYFEDPFERGKHVIKILDIKEGYALYEYEEKLYIRSSVSLEDIAKRYVLITDIK
;
A
#
# COMPACT_ATOMS: atom_id res chain seq x y z
N MET A 1 39.00 39.15 7.68
CA MET A 1 37.87 38.95 8.61
C MET A 1 36.53 39.00 7.91
N LYS A 2 36.26 39.95 7.05
CA LYS A 2 34.98 40.00 6.31
C LYS A 2 34.79 38.84 5.35
N GLU A 3 35.87 38.37 4.72
CA GLU A 3 35.83 37.23 3.81
C GLU A 3 35.48 35.91 4.49
N ASP A 4 36.01 35.68 5.69
CA ASP A 4 35.71 34.49 6.48
C ASP A 4 34.26 34.47 6.94
N LEU A 5 33.70 35.61 7.28
CA LEU A 5 32.30 35.76 7.68
C LEU A 5 31.37 35.43 6.50
N ILE A 6 31.69 35.95 5.31
CA ILE A 6 30.92 35.72 4.10
C ILE A 6 30.95 34.25 3.72
N CYS A 7 32.10 33.59 3.79
CA CYS A 7 32.21 32.14 3.54
C CYS A 7 31.40 31.33 4.53
N GLY A 8 31.45 31.68 5.81
CA GLY A 8 30.67 30.99 6.84
C GLY A 8 29.16 31.10 6.61
N VAL A 9 28.69 32.28 6.27
CA VAL A 9 27.27 32.53 5.97
C VAL A 9 26.84 31.76 4.70
N ALA A 10 27.68 31.75 3.67
CA ALA A 10 27.39 31.02 2.43
C ALA A 10 27.27 29.52 2.66
N ILE A 11 28.17 28.95 3.48
CA ILE A 11 28.12 27.53 3.85
C ILE A 11 26.84 27.21 4.62
N LEU A 12 26.47 28.07 5.58
CA LEU A 12 25.27 27.88 6.38
C LEU A 12 24.02 27.92 5.50
N LEU A 13 23.90 28.88 4.59
CA LEU A 13 22.79 28.99 3.65
C LEU A 13 22.69 27.74 2.74
N TYR A 14 23.81 27.24 2.27
CA TYR A 14 23.87 26.03 1.45
C TYR A 14 23.35 24.81 2.21
N LEU A 15 23.75 24.62 3.46
CA LEU A 15 23.28 23.52 4.31
C LEU A 15 21.78 23.62 4.57
N VAL A 16 21.26 24.80 4.83
CA VAL A 16 19.83 25.03 5.05
C VAL A 16 19.06 24.70 3.77
N LEU A 17 19.56 25.11 2.62
CA LEU A 17 18.93 24.83 1.32
C LEU A 17 18.88 23.32 1.05
N LEU A 18 19.98 22.59 1.29
CA LEU A 18 20.01 21.14 1.16
C LEU A 18 18.99 20.48 2.08
N TYR A 19 18.90 20.90 3.31
CA TYR A 19 17.92 20.37 4.27
C TYR A 19 16.48 20.58 3.78
N LEU A 20 16.15 21.75 3.29
CA LEU A 20 14.82 22.06 2.77
C LEU A 20 14.49 21.22 1.54
N LEU A 21 15.45 21.04 0.63
CA LEU A 21 15.27 20.22 -0.57
C LEU A 21 15.04 18.75 -0.23
N THR A 22 15.81 18.17 0.67
CA THR A 22 15.64 16.78 1.09
C THR A 22 14.32 16.56 1.79
N THR A 23 13.88 17.48 2.65
CA THR A 23 12.58 17.41 3.33
C THR A 23 11.42 17.46 2.33
N ALA A 24 11.48 18.36 1.35
CA ALA A 24 10.47 18.48 0.31
C ALA A 24 10.39 17.19 -0.54
N PHE A 25 11.53 16.63 -0.88
CA PHE A 25 11.59 15.39 -1.67
C PHE A 25 10.96 14.21 -0.92
N ILE A 26 11.23 14.06 0.37
CA ILE A 26 10.64 13.01 1.21
C ILE A 26 9.13 13.16 1.28
N LYS A 27 8.62 14.37 1.51
CA LYS A 27 7.17 14.64 1.56
C LYS A 27 6.48 14.29 0.24
N THR A 28 7.07 14.65 -0.88
CA THR A 28 6.53 14.33 -2.20
C THR A 28 6.46 12.82 -2.44
N GLY A 29 7.51 12.08 -2.08
CA GLY A 29 7.54 10.62 -2.19
C GLY A 29 6.43 9.95 -1.38
N ARG A 30 6.21 10.37 -0.15
CA ARG A 30 5.13 9.85 0.70
C ARG A 30 3.74 10.14 0.12
N ALA A 31 3.52 11.30 -0.43
CA ALA A 31 2.25 11.66 -1.05
C ALA A 31 1.95 10.78 -2.28
N VAL A 32 2.94 10.50 -3.11
CA VAL A 32 2.82 9.61 -4.26
C VAL A 32 2.50 8.18 -3.82
N ASP A 33 3.17 7.67 -2.78
CA ASP A 33 2.91 6.33 -2.26
C ASP A 33 1.49 6.19 -1.71
N ARG A 34 0.99 7.18 -0.97
CA ARG A 34 -0.38 7.21 -0.48
C ARG A 34 -1.40 7.22 -1.62
N TYR A 35 -1.14 8.00 -2.65
CA TYR A 35 -2.01 8.08 -3.82
C TYR A 35 -2.10 6.73 -4.55
N LYS A 36 -0.95 6.07 -4.79
CA LYS A 36 -0.91 4.75 -5.43
C LYS A 36 -1.65 3.71 -4.60
N MET A 37 -1.48 3.72 -3.29
CA MET A 37 -2.16 2.78 -2.39
C MET A 37 -3.67 3.00 -2.40
N LYS A 38 -4.13 4.24 -2.32
CA LYS A 38 -5.56 4.57 -2.39
C LYS A 38 -6.17 4.09 -3.71
N LYS A 39 -5.46 4.27 -4.82
CA LYS A 39 -5.92 3.81 -6.13
C LYS A 39 -6.06 2.29 -6.18
N LYS A 40 -5.16 1.54 -5.55
CA LYS A 40 -5.24 0.08 -5.45
C LYS A 40 -6.41 -0.36 -4.56
N THR A 41 -6.61 0.30 -3.42
CA THR A 41 -7.70 -0.04 -2.49
C THR A 41 -9.07 0.30 -3.07
N ASP A 42 -9.19 1.37 -3.86
CA ASP A 42 -10.44 1.76 -4.51
C ASP A 42 -10.92 0.74 -5.56
N LYS A 43 -10.04 -0.12 -6.05
CA LYS A 43 -10.39 -1.19 -6.99
C LYS A 43 -10.97 -2.43 -6.31
N ILE A 44 -10.85 -2.53 -4.98
CA ILE A 44 -11.36 -3.66 -4.22
C ILE A 44 -12.88 -3.51 -4.03
N LYS A 45 -13.64 -4.49 -4.45
CA LYS A 45 -15.10 -4.47 -4.43
C LYS A 45 -15.67 -5.75 -3.83
N VAL A 46 -16.89 -5.66 -3.31
CA VAL A 46 -17.63 -6.83 -2.81
C VAL A 46 -17.87 -7.83 -3.93
N GLY A 47 -17.69 -9.11 -3.62
CA GLY A 47 -17.83 -10.21 -4.57
C GLY A 47 -16.57 -10.59 -5.31
N GLN A 48 -15.52 -9.78 -5.23
CA GLN A 48 -14.21 -10.13 -5.82
C GLN A 48 -13.56 -11.26 -5.06
N ARG A 49 -12.75 -12.05 -5.76
CA ARG A 49 -12.00 -13.16 -5.21
C ARG A 49 -10.51 -12.84 -5.27
N TYR A 50 -9.82 -13.07 -4.17
CA TYR A 50 -8.39 -12.80 -4.04
C TYR A 50 -7.66 -14.01 -3.50
N GLU A 51 -6.41 -14.17 -3.89
CA GLU A 51 -5.53 -15.22 -3.37
C GLU A 51 -4.26 -14.59 -2.81
N HIS A 52 -3.76 -15.10 -1.68
CA HIS A 52 -2.55 -14.58 -1.06
C HIS A 52 -1.35 -14.79 -1.98
N LYS A 53 -0.51 -13.76 -2.15
CA LYS A 53 0.64 -13.79 -3.07
C LYS A 53 1.60 -14.95 -2.80
N ASN A 54 1.81 -15.29 -1.53
CA ASN A 54 2.70 -16.39 -1.14
C ASN A 54 2.26 -17.75 -1.69
N TYR A 55 0.97 -17.93 -1.92
CA TYR A 55 0.38 -19.18 -2.37
C TYR A 55 -0.04 -19.16 -3.84
N PHE A 56 -0.13 -17.98 -4.43
CA PHE A 56 -0.55 -17.81 -5.82
C PHE A 56 0.43 -18.46 -6.80
N GLU A 57 1.72 -18.40 -6.53
CA GLU A 57 2.77 -18.96 -7.38
C GLU A 57 3.09 -20.43 -7.05
N ASP A 58 2.57 -20.95 -5.94
CA ASP A 58 2.79 -22.33 -5.53
C ASP A 58 1.78 -23.25 -6.23
N PRO A 59 2.23 -24.18 -7.10
CA PRO A 59 1.31 -25.06 -7.82
C PRO A 59 0.52 -26.01 -6.92
N PHE A 60 1.04 -26.34 -5.73
CA PHE A 60 0.35 -27.22 -4.79
C PHE A 60 -0.67 -26.49 -3.90
N GLU A 61 -0.45 -25.22 -3.64
CA GLU A 61 -1.30 -24.42 -2.76
C GLU A 61 -2.26 -23.50 -3.53
N ARG A 62 -2.07 -23.36 -4.83
CA ARG A 62 -2.90 -22.48 -5.65
C ARG A 62 -4.37 -22.87 -5.61
N GLY A 63 -5.23 -21.91 -5.31
CA GLY A 63 -6.65 -22.12 -5.18
C GLY A 63 -7.13 -22.49 -3.78
N LYS A 64 -6.23 -22.92 -2.88
CA LYS A 64 -6.58 -23.31 -1.51
C LYS A 64 -6.77 -22.14 -0.56
N HIS A 65 -6.14 -21.00 -0.83
CA HIS A 65 -6.14 -19.81 0.04
C HIS A 65 -6.88 -18.65 -0.62
N VAL A 66 -7.98 -18.97 -1.29
CA VAL A 66 -8.80 -17.97 -1.97
C VAL A 66 -9.83 -17.41 -0.99
N ILE A 67 -9.91 -16.09 -0.94
CA ILE A 67 -10.90 -15.37 -0.15
C ILE A 67 -11.89 -14.66 -1.07
N LYS A 68 -13.14 -14.59 -0.64
CA LYS A 68 -14.18 -13.83 -1.31
C LYS A 68 -14.59 -12.65 -0.44
N ILE A 69 -14.61 -11.46 -1.01
CA ILE A 69 -14.98 -10.25 -0.28
C ILE A 69 -16.50 -10.22 -0.11
N LEU A 70 -16.96 -10.25 1.12
CA LEU A 70 -18.38 -10.26 1.46
C LEU A 70 -18.94 -8.86 1.69
N ASP A 71 -18.14 -7.99 2.32
CA ASP A 71 -18.54 -6.62 2.62
C ASP A 71 -17.30 -5.74 2.78
N ILE A 72 -17.48 -4.44 2.56
CA ILE A 72 -16.41 -3.44 2.76
C ILE A 72 -16.97 -2.32 3.62
N LYS A 73 -16.31 -2.05 4.76
CA LYS A 73 -16.74 -1.02 5.69
C LYS A 73 -15.55 -0.37 6.38
N GLU A 74 -15.50 0.95 6.38
CA GLU A 74 -14.50 1.75 7.10
C GLU A 74 -13.04 1.37 6.80
N GLY A 75 -12.73 1.05 5.53
CA GLY A 75 -11.38 0.68 5.13
C GLY A 75 -11.00 -0.77 5.42
N TYR A 76 -11.96 -1.58 5.87
CA TYR A 76 -11.79 -3.01 6.10
C TYR A 76 -12.71 -3.82 5.21
N ALA A 77 -12.24 -4.99 4.80
CA ALA A 77 -13.02 -5.95 4.03
C ALA A 77 -13.35 -7.16 4.91
N LEU A 78 -14.62 -7.52 4.97
CA LEU A 78 -15.04 -8.79 5.52
C LEU A 78 -14.92 -9.84 4.43
N TYR A 79 -14.26 -10.95 4.71
CA TYR A 79 -14.04 -12.00 3.72
C TYR A 79 -14.34 -13.38 4.29
N GLU A 80 -14.54 -14.33 3.39
CA GLU A 80 -14.77 -15.73 3.68
C GLU A 80 -13.82 -16.58 2.83
N TYR A 81 -13.25 -17.64 3.41
CA TYR A 81 -12.44 -18.59 2.66
C TYR A 81 -13.33 -19.48 1.82
N GLU A 82 -13.05 -19.62 0.53
CA GLU A 82 -13.85 -20.47 -0.36
C GLU A 82 -13.86 -21.94 0.01
N GLU A 83 -12.72 -22.46 0.46
CA GLU A 83 -12.64 -23.86 0.90
C GLU A 83 -13.31 -24.11 2.24
N LYS A 84 -13.38 -23.08 3.07
CA LYS A 84 -13.91 -23.15 4.44
C LYS A 84 -14.95 -22.06 4.64
N LEU A 85 -16.14 -22.28 4.11
CA LEU A 85 -17.23 -21.30 4.11
C LEU A 85 -17.66 -20.82 5.51
N TYR A 86 -17.33 -21.57 6.55
CA TYR A 86 -17.65 -21.19 7.92
C TYR A 86 -16.61 -20.28 8.55
N ILE A 87 -15.46 -20.06 7.91
CA ILE A 87 -14.41 -19.17 8.41
C ILE A 87 -14.53 -17.81 7.77
N ARG A 88 -14.87 -16.81 8.57
CA ARG A 88 -14.96 -15.41 8.17
C ARG A 88 -14.01 -14.58 9.00
N SER A 89 -13.41 -13.57 8.40
CA SER A 89 -12.53 -12.64 9.08
C SER A 89 -12.53 -11.29 8.37
N SER A 90 -11.87 -10.31 8.95
CA SER A 90 -11.73 -8.99 8.35
C SER A 90 -10.26 -8.63 8.18
N VAL A 91 -9.97 -7.88 7.14
CA VAL A 91 -8.61 -7.43 6.83
C VAL A 91 -8.70 -6.03 6.24
N SER A 92 -7.66 -5.21 6.47
CA SER A 92 -7.62 -3.88 5.89
C SER A 92 -7.51 -3.95 4.36
N LEU A 93 -8.10 -2.98 3.67
CA LEU A 93 -8.01 -2.89 2.21
C LEU A 93 -6.56 -2.74 1.75
N GLU A 94 -5.73 -2.05 2.54
CA GLU A 94 -4.30 -1.92 2.25
C GLU A 94 -3.59 -3.27 2.25
N ASP A 95 -3.89 -4.15 3.20
CA ASP A 95 -3.32 -5.49 3.26
C ASP A 95 -3.74 -6.32 2.05
N ILE A 96 -4.98 -6.22 1.62
CA ILE A 96 -5.44 -6.88 0.39
C ILE A 96 -4.65 -6.38 -0.82
N ALA A 97 -4.49 -5.06 -0.95
CA ALA A 97 -3.74 -4.47 -2.05
C ALA A 97 -2.26 -4.89 -2.07
N LYS A 98 -1.66 -5.09 -0.90
CA LYS A 98 -0.23 -5.46 -0.77
C LYS A 98 0.04 -6.94 -0.87
N ARG A 99 -0.81 -7.78 -0.27
CA ARG A 99 -0.54 -9.20 -0.03
C ARG A 99 -1.37 -10.16 -0.88
N TYR A 100 -2.41 -9.68 -1.54
CA TYR A 100 -3.33 -10.51 -2.30
C TYR A 100 -3.33 -10.15 -3.77
N VAL A 101 -3.66 -11.12 -4.60
CA VAL A 101 -3.78 -10.95 -6.05
C VAL A 101 -5.22 -11.19 -6.45
N LEU A 102 -5.79 -10.31 -7.27
CA LEU A 102 -7.14 -10.46 -7.80
C LEU A 102 -7.19 -11.65 -8.77
N ILE A 103 -8.12 -12.58 -8.52
CA ILE A 103 -8.32 -13.75 -9.37
C ILE A 103 -9.43 -13.50 -10.37
N THR A 104 -10.59 -13.04 -9.88
CA THR A 104 -11.75 -12.79 -10.73
C THR A 104 -12.47 -11.53 -10.29
N ASP A 105 -12.98 -10.79 -11.28
CA ASP A 105 -13.90 -9.68 -11.05
C ASP A 105 -15.33 -10.20 -10.98
N ILE A 106 -16.20 -9.38 -10.39
CA ILE A 106 -17.64 -9.61 -10.39
C ILE A 106 -18.14 -9.52 -11.83
N LYS A 107 -18.82 -10.52 -12.24
CA LYS A 107 -19.54 -10.48 -13.51
C LYS A 107 -21.02 -10.21 -13.29
#